data_e4e2fad359e8ed38ef590a4d5089ced4
#
_entry.id   e4e2fad359e8ed38ef590a4d5089ced4
#
_cell.length_a   1.000
_cell.length_b   1.000
_cell.length_c   1.000
_cell.angle_alpha   90.00
_cell.angle_beta   90.00
_cell.angle_gamma   90.00
#
_symmetry.space_group_name_H-M   'P 1'
#
loop_
_entity.id
_entity.type
_entity.pdbx_description
1 polymer ?
#
loop_
_entity_poly.entity_id
_entity_poly.type
_entity_poly.pdbx_seq_one_letter_code
_entity_poly.pdbx_strand_id
1 'polypeptide(L)'
;MILFCMYKYKINLGIIIAPCLERQSKDWRFFCFKSTERNNIMENKINIKKVAELNDQFRKTFTGGRLLLTIGFRSLPEDEQAEVLQKVRAFNDFTQDNDPYHEHDFGSVTSSRGTQVFWKIDLYDINDEFYSPQPDDPTQTNRVMTILLAEEY
;
A
#
# COMPACT_ATOMS: atom_id res chain seq x y z
N MET A 1 6.99 -11.37 15.45
CA MET A 1 6.46 -11.36 14.08
C MET A 1 5.09 -10.66 14.03
N ILE A 2 4.96 -9.49 14.66
CA ILE A 2 3.69 -8.71 14.76
C ILE A 2 3.92 -7.23 14.41
N LEU A 3 5.14 -6.86 13.96
CA LEU A 3 5.49 -5.44 13.69
C LEU A 3 5.22 -4.97 12.25
N PHE A 4 4.78 -5.86 11.37
CA PHE A 4 4.64 -5.57 9.93
C PHE A 4 3.36 -4.81 9.55
N CYS A 5 2.36 -4.80 10.43
CA CYS A 5 1.02 -4.29 10.10
C CYS A 5 0.79 -2.81 10.48
N MET A 6 1.71 -2.15 11.19
CA MET A 6 1.43 -0.81 11.75
C MET A 6 1.88 0.38 10.89
N TYR A 7 2.54 0.16 9.76
CA TYR A 7 3.06 1.28 8.96
C TYR A 7 2.15 1.76 7.82
N LYS A 8 1.13 0.96 7.45
CA LYS A 8 0.23 1.30 6.34
C LYS A 8 -0.89 2.30 6.68
N TYR A 9 -1.18 2.51 7.98
CA TYR A 9 -2.26 3.41 8.40
C TYR A 9 -1.77 4.48 9.36
N LYS A 10 -0.97 5.45 8.88
CA LYS A 10 -0.97 6.77 9.49
C LYS A 10 -2.22 7.52 9.04
N ILE A 11 -3.37 7.07 9.51
CA ILE A 11 -4.57 7.89 9.48
C ILE A 11 -4.29 9.04 10.42
N ASN A 12 -4.21 10.25 9.87
CA ASN A 12 -4.24 11.49 10.63
C ASN A 12 -5.64 11.62 11.28
N LEU A 13 -5.84 10.88 12.36
CA LEU A 13 -6.90 11.21 13.32
C LEU A 13 -6.43 12.49 14.00
N GLY A 14 -6.87 13.63 13.45
CA GLY A 14 -6.88 14.89 14.15
C GLY A 14 -7.66 14.65 15.46
N ILE A 15 -6.91 14.40 16.54
CA ILE A 15 -7.46 14.32 17.87
C ILE A 15 -7.88 15.74 18.23
N ILE A 16 -9.15 16.06 18.00
CA ILE A 16 -9.80 17.17 18.71
C ILE A 16 -9.97 16.66 20.12
N ILE A 17 -9.03 17.00 21.00
CA ILE A 17 -9.19 16.85 22.43
C ILE A 17 -10.20 17.93 22.85
N ALA A 18 -11.49 17.57 22.89
CA ALA A 18 -12.45 18.34 23.64
C ALA A 18 -12.34 17.95 25.12
N PRO A 19 -12.18 18.90 26.04
CA PRO A 19 -12.10 18.58 27.46
C PRO A 19 -13.42 18.00 27.91
N CYS A 20 -13.37 16.81 28.50
CA CYS A 20 -14.47 16.18 29.20
C CYS A 20 -14.80 17.00 30.46
N LEU A 21 -15.85 17.82 30.42
CA LEU A 21 -16.47 18.36 31.59
C LEU A 21 -17.71 17.53 31.89
N GLU A 22 -17.60 16.90 33.03
CA GLU A 22 -18.58 16.18 33.79
C GLU A 22 -19.92 16.95 33.87
N ARG A 23 -21.03 16.32 33.48
CA ARG A 23 -22.28 16.40 34.26
C ARG A 23 -23.35 15.44 33.78
N GLN A 24 -23.88 14.71 34.75
CA GLN A 24 -25.05 13.85 34.71
C GLN A 24 -26.25 14.49 34.02
N SER A 25 -26.86 13.83 33.05
CA SER A 25 -28.33 13.76 32.95
C SER A 25 -28.74 12.62 32.00
N LYS A 26 -29.69 11.85 32.53
CA LYS A 26 -30.40 10.76 31.83
C LYS A 26 -31.29 11.39 30.77
N ASP A 27 -30.89 11.30 29.48
CA ASP A 27 -31.84 11.35 28.35
C ASP A 27 -31.10 11.08 27.03
N TRP A 28 -30.80 9.80 26.80
CA TRP A 28 -30.24 9.32 25.52
C TRP A 28 -31.34 9.02 24.50
N ARG A 29 -32.54 9.60 24.61
CA ARG A 29 -33.68 9.24 23.77
C ARG A 29 -34.07 10.23 22.68
N PHE A 30 -33.35 11.28 22.44
CA PHE A 30 -33.76 12.24 21.39
C PHE A 30 -32.59 12.82 20.64
N PHE A 31 -31.99 12.04 19.75
CA PHE A 31 -31.41 12.57 18.53
C PHE A 31 -31.25 11.44 17.51
N CYS A 32 -32.31 10.69 17.30
CA CYS A 32 -32.47 9.97 16.05
C CYS A 32 -33.03 10.97 15.03
N PHE A 33 -32.16 11.81 14.51
CA PHE A 33 -32.49 12.66 13.37
C PHE A 33 -32.76 11.72 12.20
N LYS A 34 -34.04 11.58 11.87
CA LYS A 34 -34.47 11.01 10.58
C LYS A 34 -33.97 11.92 9.47
N SER A 35 -32.72 11.77 9.03
CA SER A 35 -32.31 12.24 7.73
C SER A 35 -32.71 11.19 6.70
N THR A 36 -33.96 11.27 6.27
CA THR A 36 -34.46 10.64 5.03
C THR A 36 -33.98 11.49 3.85
N GLU A 37 -32.69 11.64 3.72
CA GLU A 37 -32.03 12.02 2.50
C GLU A 37 -30.93 10.99 2.29
N ARG A 38 -31.32 9.91 1.61
CA ARG A 38 -30.36 9.04 0.93
C ARG A 38 -29.74 9.86 -0.18
N ASN A 39 -28.80 10.73 0.19
CA ASN A 39 -27.82 11.19 -0.74
C ASN A 39 -27.12 9.94 -1.25
N ASN A 40 -27.27 9.70 -2.51
CA ASN A 40 -26.59 8.71 -3.32
C ASN A 40 -25.11 9.10 -3.38
N ILE A 41 -24.42 9.11 -2.23
CA ILE A 41 -22.98 9.01 -2.17
C ILE A 41 -22.77 7.56 -2.57
N MET A 42 -22.49 7.32 -3.86
CA MET A 42 -21.81 6.11 -4.27
C MET A 42 -20.53 6.10 -3.43
N GLU A 43 -20.54 5.33 -2.33
CA GLU A 43 -19.31 4.87 -1.72
C GLU A 43 -18.55 4.19 -2.85
N ASN A 44 -17.53 4.86 -3.34
CA ASN A 44 -16.67 4.34 -4.40
C ASN A 44 -15.88 3.19 -3.76
N LYS A 45 -16.50 2.01 -3.71
CA LYS A 45 -15.90 0.83 -3.10
C LYS A 45 -14.70 0.44 -3.93
N ILE A 46 -13.51 0.64 -3.37
CA ILE A 46 -12.23 0.26 -3.98
C ILE A 46 -12.30 -1.20 -4.44
N ASN A 47 -11.97 -1.44 -5.70
CA ASN A 47 -11.89 -2.77 -6.27
C ASN A 47 -10.48 -3.35 -6.06
N ILE A 48 -10.28 -4.06 -4.96
CA ILE A 48 -8.99 -4.65 -4.60
C ILE A 48 -8.41 -5.57 -5.69
N LYS A 49 -9.27 -6.34 -6.36
CA LYS A 49 -8.83 -7.18 -7.48
C LYS A 49 -8.19 -6.35 -8.60
N LYS A 50 -8.78 -5.19 -8.92
CA LYS A 50 -8.24 -4.28 -9.92
C LYS A 50 -6.94 -3.63 -9.44
N VAL A 51 -6.80 -3.34 -8.14
CA VAL A 51 -5.53 -2.87 -7.55
C VAL A 51 -4.44 -3.91 -7.77
N ALA A 52 -4.69 -5.17 -7.43
CA ALA A 52 -3.74 -6.27 -7.63
C ALA A 52 -3.37 -6.45 -9.11
N GLU A 53 -4.34 -6.40 -10.02
CA GLU A 53 -4.10 -6.49 -11.46
C GLU A 53 -3.18 -5.37 -11.97
N LEU A 54 -3.39 -4.13 -11.52
CA LEU A 54 -2.57 -2.98 -11.87
C LEU A 54 -1.16 -3.06 -11.27
N ASN A 55 -1.03 -3.53 -10.02
CA ASN A 55 0.24 -3.74 -9.36
C ASN A 55 1.03 -4.87 -10.07
N ASP A 56 0.37 -5.95 -10.43
CA ASP A 56 0.96 -7.04 -11.21
C ASP A 56 1.43 -6.59 -12.59
N GLN A 57 0.63 -5.79 -13.29
CA GLN A 57 1.02 -5.23 -14.58
C GLN A 57 2.27 -4.36 -14.43
N PHE A 58 2.30 -3.47 -13.44
CA PHE A 58 3.44 -2.62 -13.18
C PHE A 58 4.68 -3.46 -12.82
N ARG A 59 4.58 -4.42 -11.93
CA ARG A 59 5.68 -5.30 -11.51
C ARG A 59 6.27 -6.10 -12.68
N LYS A 60 5.42 -6.65 -13.54
CA LYS A 60 5.84 -7.47 -14.68
C LYS A 60 6.51 -6.66 -15.80
N THR A 61 6.09 -5.43 -15.99
CA THR A 61 6.54 -4.60 -17.13
C THR A 61 7.49 -3.47 -16.72
N PHE A 62 7.48 -3.06 -15.45
CA PHE A 62 8.09 -1.84 -14.92
C PHE A 62 7.59 -0.55 -15.61
N THR A 63 6.38 -0.61 -16.18
CA THR A 63 5.70 0.53 -16.82
C THR A 63 4.38 0.86 -16.12
N GLY A 64 3.95 2.12 -16.17
CA GLY A 64 2.73 2.57 -15.49
C GLY A 64 2.97 3.05 -14.05
N GLY A 65 4.22 3.31 -13.67
CA GLY A 65 4.62 3.83 -12.36
C GLY A 65 6.10 4.21 -12.36
N ARG A 66 6.62 4.57 -11.18
CA ARG A 66 8.03 4.89 -10.97
C ARG A 66 8.75 3.71 -10.31
N LEU A 67 9.89 3.31 -10.88
CA LEU A 67 10.78 2.30 -10.29
C LEU A 67 11.92 2.99 -9.56
N LEU A 68 12.07 2.72 -8.27
CA LEU A 68 13.16 3.18 -7.43
C LEU A 68 14.03 1.99 -7.03
N LEU A 69 15.34 2.15 -7.23
CA LEU A 69 16.35 1.19 -6.81
C LEU A 69 17.20 1.86 -5.72
N THR A 70 17.29 1.25 -4.55
CA THR A 70 18.09 1.78 -3.45
C THR A 70 19.59 1.75 -3.78
N ILE A 71 20.38 2.47 -3.01
CA ILE A 71 21.84 2.51 -3.20
C ILE A 71 22.43 1.12 -2.94
N GLY A 72 21.95 0.41 -1.91
CA GLY A 72 22.39 -0.96 -1.61
C GLY A 72 22.13 -1.90 -2.77
N PHE A 73 20.90 -1.91 -3.30
CA PHE A 73 20.57 -2.74 -4.47
C PHE A 73 21.43 -2.38 -5.71
N ARG A 74 21.63 -1.09 -5.97
CA ARG A 74 22.44 -0.62 -7.10
C ARG A 74 23.94 -0.91 -6.96
N SER A 75 24.42 -1.20 -5.76
CA SER A 75 25.81 -1.60 -5.50
C SER A 75 26.08 -3.07 -5.81
N LEU A 76 25.04 -3.89 -6.02
CA LEU A 76 25.18 -5.28 -6.46
C LEU A 76 25.78 -5.35 -7.88
N PRO A 77 26.46 -6.45 -8.23
CA PRO A 77 26.89 -6.71 -9.60
C PRO A 77 25.73 -6.66 -10.61
N GLU A 78 25.97 -6.18 -11.81
CA GLU A 78 24.90 -5.97 -12.82
C GLU A 78 24.17 -7.27 -13.18
N ASP A 79 24.89 -8.39 -13.24
CA ASP A 79 24.31 -9.72 -13.49
C ASP A 79 23.36 -10.14 -12.37
N GLU A 80 23.71 -9.85 -11.13
CA GLU A 80 22.86 -10.12 -9.96
C GLU A 80 21.64 -9.20 -9.91
N GLN A 81 21.81 -7.90 -10.21
CA GLN A 81 20.69 -6.97 -10.36
C GLN A 81 19.69 -7.47 -11.43
N ALA A 82 20.20 -7.89 -12.60
CA ALA A 82 19.37 -8.40 -13.69
C ALA A 82 18.62 -9.67 -13.29
N GLU A 83 19.27 -10.61 -12.59
CA GLU A 83 18.64 -11.81 -12.05
C GLU A 83 17.50 -11.47 -11.09
N VAL A 84 17.76 -10.58 -10.12
CA VAL A 84 16.75 -10.16 -9.14
C VAL A 84 15.56 -9.49 -9.82
N LEU A 85 15.80 -8.58 -10.77
CA LEU A 85 14.71 -7.93 -11.52
C LEU A 85 13.86 -8.94 -12.31
N GLN A 86 14.45 -10.01 -12.86
CA GLN A 86 13.69 -11.08 -13.48
C GLN A 86 12.86 -11.86 -12.46
N LYS A 87 13.41 -12.17 -11.28
CA LYS A 87 12.67 -12.83 -10.19
C LYS A 87 11.52 -11.99 -9.68
N VAL A 88 11.69 -10.67 -9.54
CA VAL A 88 10.63 -9.74 -9.19
C VAL A 88 9.50 -9.77 -10.21
N ARG A 89 9.81 -9.73 -11.51
CA ARG A 89 8.81 -9.84 -12.58
C ARG A 89 8.05 -11.15 -12.56
N ALA A 90 8.73 -12.27 -12.28
CA ALA A 90 8.16 -13.61 -12.27
C ALA A 90 7.48 -13.98 -10.95
N PHE A 91 7.60 -13.13 -9.93
CA PHE A 91 7.06 -13.41 -8.60
C PHE A 91 5.55 -13.67 -8.64
N ASN A 92 5.09 -14.72 -7.95
CA ASN A 92 3.67 -15.09 -7.85
C ASN A 92 3.32 -15.81 -6.53
N ASP A 93 4.24 -15.78 -5.56
CA ASP A 93 4.06 -16.45 -4.26
C ASP A 93 3.39 -15.49 -3.27
N PHE A 94 2.14 -15.12 -3.56
CA PHE A 94 1.32 -14.29 -2.69
C PHE A 94 0.58 -15.15 -1.68
N THR A 95 0.86 -14.93 -0.42
CA THR A 95 0.30 -15.66 0.72
C THR A 95 -0.36 -14.69 1.70
N GLN A 96 -1.13 -15.23 2.65
CA GLN A 96 -1.73 -14.39 3.70
C GLN A 96 -0.67 -13.64 4.54
N ASP A 97 0.57 -14.15 4.60
CA ASP A 97 1.64 -13.55 5.39
C ASP A 97 2.29 -12.36 4.69
N ASN A 98 2.46 -12.42 3.36
CA ASN A 98 3.10 -11.35 2.59
C ASN A 98 2.11 -10.44 1.84
N ASP A 99 0.85 -10.88 1.64
CA ASP A 99 -0.20 -10.14 0.96
C ASP A 99 -1.56 -10.27 1.66
N PRO A 100 -1.69 -9.80 2.92
CA PRO A 100 -2.91 -9.95 3.72
C PRO A 100 -4.11 -9.19 3.13
N TYR A 101 -3.87 -8.20 2.29
CA TYR A 101 -4.91 -7.36 1.67
C TYR A 101 -5.21 -7.73 0.22
N HIS A 102 -4.50 -8.72 -0.34
CA HIS A 102 -4.65 -9.18 -1.73
C HIS A 102 -4.42 -8.07 -2.76
N GLU A 103 -3.48 -7.17 -2.48
CA GLU A 103 -3.11 -6.05 -3.35
C GLU A 103 -1.90 -6.35 -4.24
N HIS A 104 -1.18 -7.45 -4.01
CA HIS A 104 0.06 -7.84 -4.71
C HIS A 104 1.11 -6.72 -4.68
N ASP A 105 1.31 -6.11 -3.53
CA ASP A 105 2.12 -4.91 -3.37
C ASP A 105 3.47 -5.15 -2.70
N PHE A 106 3.77 -6.37 -2.26
CA PHE A 106 5.01 -6.73 -1.57
C PHE A 106 5.47 -8.15 -1.89
N GLY A 107 6.80 -8.35 -1.88
CA GLY A 107 7.38 -9.68 -1.92
C GLY A 107 8.88 -9.69 -1.65
N SER A 108 9.40 -10.88 -1.46
CA SER A 108 10.82 -11.15 -1.21
C SER A 108 11.37 -12.12 -2.25
N VAL A 109 12.55 -11.83 -2.76
CA VAL A 109 13.28 -12.73 -3.66
C VAL A 109 14.72 -12.88 -3.17
N THR A 110 15.34 -14.04 -3.42
CA THR A 110 16.74 -14.29 -3.09
C THR A 110 17.53 -14.51 -4.35
N SER A 111 18.66 -13.82 -4.49
CA SER A 111 19.58 -14.02 -5.63
C SER A 111 20.25 -15.38 -5.57
N SER A 112 20.88 -15.81 -6.67
CA SER A 112 21.71 -17.03 -6.70
C SER A 112 22.92 -16.96 -5.75
N ARG A 113 23.34 -15.75 -5.38
CA ARG A 113 24.43 -15.49 -4.43
C ARG A 113 23.96 -15.44 -2.97
N GLY A 114 22.66 -15.61 -2.71
CA GLY A 114 22.08 -15.61 -1.38
C GLY A 114 21.67 -14.22 -0.87
N THR A 115 21.78 -13.17 -1.69
CA THR A 115 21.32 -11.82 -1.31
C THR A 115 19.81 -11.78 -1.27
N GLN A 116 19.25 -11.41 -0.13
CA GLN A 116 17.81 -11.25 0.04
C GLN A 116 17.40 -9.82 -0.33
N VAL A 117 16.43 -9.71 -1.20
CA VAL A 117 15.92 -8.44 -1.73
C VAL A 117 14.41 -8.37 -1.56
N PHE A 118 13.93 -7.25 -1.07
CA PHE A 118 12.50 -6.93 -1.01
C PHE A 118 12.10 -6.03 -2.17
N TRP A 119 10.87 -6.14 -2.57
CA TRP A 119 10.22 -5.15 -3.44
C TRP A 119 8.87 -4.79 -2.84
N LYS A 120 8.50 -3.52 -2.97
CA LYS A 120 7.20 -3.03 -2.52
C LYS A 120 6.65 -2.01 -3.51
N ILE A 121 5.32 -1.94 -3.61
CA ILE A 121 4.61 -0.94 -4.40
C ILE A 121 3.81 -0.06 -3.44
N ASP A 122 4.14 1.21 -3.40
CA ASP A 122 3.40 2.23 -2.67
C ASP A 122 2.45 2.94 -3.64
N LEU A 123 1.22 3.22 -3.18
CA LEU A 123 0.15 3.83 -3.95
C LEU A 123 -0.10 5.25 -3.44
N TYR A 124 0.40 6.24 -4.16
CA TYR A 124 0.25 7.65 -3.80
C TYR A 124 -0.88 8.33 -4.58
N ASP A 125 -1.39 9.41 -4.04
CA ASP A 125 -2.23 10.35 -4.77
C ASP A 125 -1.46 11.03 -5.91
N ILE A 126 -2.14 11.83 -6.72
CA ILE A 126 -1.52 12.51 -7.87
C ILE A 126 -0.45 13.53 -7.47
N ASN A 127 -0.44 13.99 -6.21
CA ASN A 127 0.54 14.94 -5.67
C ASN A 127 1.74 14.24 -5.01
N ASP A 128 1.71 12.90 -4.89
CA ASP A 128 2.72 12.09 -4.16
C ASP A 128 2.81 12.41 -2.66
N GLU A 129 1.75 12.94 -2.05
CA GLU A 129 1.77 13.36 -0.64
C GLU A 129 1.13 12.33 0.29
N PHE A 130 0.05 11.68 -0.15
CA PHE A 130 -0.73 10.75 0.67
C PHE A 130 -1.02 9.46 -0.07
N TYR A 131 -1.50 8.45 0.70
CA TYR A 131 -2.05 7.24 0.08
C TYR A 131 -3.23 7.60 -0.84
N SER A 132 -3.26 7.00 -2.03
CA SER A 132 -4.31 7.28 -3.01
C SER A 132 -5.70 6.96 -2.48
N PRO A 133 -6.67 7.86 -2.60
CA PRO A 133 -8.06 7.58 -2.24
C PRO A 133 -8.76 6.62 -3.22
N GLN A 134 -8.19 6.42 -4.42
CA GLN A 134 -8.72 5.56 -5.47
C GLN A 134 -7.60 4.71 -6.10
N PRO A 135 -7.03 3.73 -5.36
CA PRO A 135 -5.90 2.94 -5.81
C PRO A 135 -6.20 2.05 -7.02
N ASP A 136 -7.47 1.80 -7.32
CA ASP A 136 -7.95 1.09 -8.50
C ASP A 136 -8.15 1.99 -9.75
N ASP A 137 -7.94 3.32 -9.61
CA ASP A 137 -7.93 4.25 -10.74
C ASP A 137 -6.49 4.68 -11.07
N PRO A 138 -5.92 4.25 -12.22
CA PRO A 138 -4.57 4.63 -12.61
C PRO A 138 -4.42 6.12 -12.94
N THR A 139 -5.52 6.86 -13.16
CA THR A 139 -5.49 8.31 -13.41
C THR A 139 -5.42 9.13 -12.12
N GLN A 140 -5.74 8.52 -10.99
CA GLN A 140 -5.76 9.14 -9.66
C GLN A 140 -4.65 8.59 -8.75
N THR A 141 -3.84 7.65 -9.25
CA THR A 141 -2.87 6.94 -8.43
C THR A 141 -1.50 6.88 -9.09
N ASN A 142 -0.51 7.43 -8.40
CA ASN A 142 0.89 7.26 -8.73
C ASN A 142 1.42 5.99 -8.03
N ARG A 143 1.85 5.00 -8.83
CA ARG A 143 2.49 3.78 -8.32
C ARG A 143 3.98 3.96 -8.24
N VAL A 144 4.57 3.64 -7.09
CA VAL A 144 6.01 3.71 -6.88
C VAL A 144 6.49 2.34 -6.39
N MET A 145 7.28 1.66 -7.22
CA MET A 145 7.92 0.41 -6.80
C MET A 145 9.33 0.70 -6.30
N THR A 146 9.63 0.26 -5.09
CA THR A 146 10.97 0.31 -4.51
C THR A 146 11.54 -1.08 -4.42
N ILE A 147 12.77 -1.27 -4.92
CA ILE A 147 13.56 -2.51 -4.77
C ILE A 147 14.75 -2.19 -3.88
N LEU A 148 14.91 -2.96 -2.81
CA LEU A 148 15.85 -2.70 -1.73
C LEU A 148 16.42 -4.00 -1.16
N LEU A 149 17.63 -3.94 -0.59
CA LEU A 149 18.16 -5.06 0.18
C LEU A 149 17.33 -5.28 1.46
N ALA A 150 17.25 -6.51 1.93
CA ALA A 150 16.51 -6.82 3.17
C ALA A 150 17.08 -6.05 4.39
N GLU A 151 18.37 -5.73 4.38
CA GLU A 151 19.05 -4.97 5.44
C GLU A 151 18.73 -3.46 5.41
N GLU A 152 18.15 -2.95 4.31
CA GLU A 152 17.74 -1.54 4.17
C GLU A 152 16.27 -1.34 4.58
N TYR A 153 15.54 -2.43 4.88
CA TYR A 153 14.14 -2.39 5.27
C TYR A 153 14.03 -2.22 6.79
#